data_8d0f76ed510bbda4b28f3de039de613e
#
_entry.id   8d0f76ed510bbda4b28f3de039de613e
#
_cell.length_a   1.000
_cell.length_b   1.000
_cell.length_c   1.000
_cell.angle_alpha   90.00
_cell.angle_beta   90.00
_cell.angle_gamma   90.00
#
_symmetry.space_group_name_H-M   'P 1'
#
loop_
_entity.id
_entity.type
_entity.pdbx_description
1 polymer ?
#
loop_
_entity_poly.entity_id
_entity_poly.type
_entity_poly.pdbx_seq_one_letter_code
_entity_poly.pdbx_strand_id
1 'polypeptide(L)'
;MDLKTYQLNKNNSYNNSSQISISLETELSESLYKNMKDFVLENPKWDQYQLINSAIASFLVQNGCSDNQVTEIYLNQLFNP
;
A
#
# COMPACT_ATOMS: atom_id res chain seq x y z
N MET A 1 7.83 -11.02 9.82
CA MET A 1 7.66 -9.56 9.73
C MET A 1 7.46 -8.99 11.10
N ASP A 2 8.22 -7.97 11.37
CA ASP A 2 8.21 -7.38 12.68
C ASP A 2 7.55 -6.02 12.62
N LEU A 3 6.41 -5.89 13.25
CA LEU A 3 5.65 -4.66 13.24
C LEU A 3 5.98 -3.87 14.49
N LYS A 4 6.84 -2.88 14.34
CA LYS A 4 7.33 -2.16 15.49
C LYS A 4 6.46 -1.02 15.91
N THR A 5 6.02 -0.24 14.96
CA THR A 5 5.32 0.99 15.28
C THR A 5 4.33 1.31 14.19
N TYR A 6 3.21 1.81 14.58
CA TYR A 6 2.35 2.46 13.62
C TYR A 6 1.79 3.70 14.28
N GLN A 7 1.44 4.66 13.46
CA GLN A 7 0.99 5.94 13.95
C GLN A 7 -0.16 6.41 13.09
N LEU A 8 -1.24 6.78 13.76
CA LEU A 8 -2.40 7.30 13.07
C LEU A 8 -2.13 8.74 12.67
N ASN A 9 -2.23 9.02 11.40
CA ASN A 9 -2.05 10.36 10.90
C ASN A 9 -3.36 11.12 10.99
N LYS A 10 -3.43 12.07 11.90
CA LYS A 10 -4.67 12.79 12.14
C LYS A 10 -4.77 14.12 11.43
N ASN A 11 -3.76 14.48 10.68
CA ASN A 11 -3.73 15.81 10.09
C ASN A 11 -4.78 16.02 9.02
N ASN A 12 -5.26 14.96 8.42
CA ASN A 12 -6.20 15.07 7.33
C ASN A 12 -7.57 14.56 7.66
N SER A 13 -7.84 14.40 8.91
CA SER A 13 -9.05 13.72 9.31
C SER A 13 -10.33 14.49 8.98
N TYR A 14 -10.21 15.77 8.78
CA TYR A 14 -11.40 16.58 8.63
C TYR A 14 -11.99 16.59 7.23
N ASN A 15 -11.26 16.23 6.21
CA ASN A 15 -11.79 16.39 4.88
C ASN A 15 -12.14 15.10 4.20
N ASN A 16 -11.68 13.98 4.72
CA ASN A 16 -11.92 12.74 4.00
C ASN A 16 -11.72 11.56 4.89
N SER A 17 -12.76 11.20 5.54
CA SER A 17 -12.68 10.19 6.58
C SER A 17 -12.15 8.85 6.09
N SER A 18 -12.32 8.55 4.81
CA SER A 18 -11.86 7.28 4.28
C SER A 18 -10.37 7.29 3.98
N GLN A 19 -9.72 8.41 4.17
CA GLN A 19 -8.32 8.58 3.80
C GLN A 19 -7.39 8.64 5.00
N ILE A 20 -7.71 7.92 6.03
CA ILE A 20 -6.84 7.86 7.20
C ILE A 20 -5.62 7.03 6.84
N SER A 21 -4.44 7.58 7.10
CA SER A 21 -3.20 6.89 6.82
C SER A 21 -2.52 6.52 8.13
N ILE A 22 -1.91 5.37 8.13
CA ILE A 22 -1.16 4.86 9.27
C ILE A 22 0.27 4.65 8.82
N SER A 23 1.20 5.18 9.59
CA SER A 23 2.61 4.96 9.28
C SER A 23 3.05 3.63 9.85
N LEU A 24 3.81 2.91 9.06
CA LEU A 24 4.25 1.57 9.39
C LEU A 24 5.75 1.47 9.20
N GLU A 25 6.44 0.94 10.20
CA GLU A 25 7.86 0.71 10.10
C GLU A 25 8.11 -0.79 10.05
N THR A 26 8.79 -1.23 8.98
CA THR A 26 9.13 -2.64 8.82
C THR A 26 10.37 -2.76 7.99
N GLU A 27 10.96 -3.94 8.02
CA GLU A 27 12.14 -4.22 7.22
C GLU A 27 11.75 -4.98 5.97
N LEU A 28 12.46 -4.68 4.88
CA LEU A 28 12.31 -5.38 3.64
C LEU A 28 13.62 -6.06 3.28
N SER A 29 13.52 -7.18 2.58
CA SER A 29 14.74 -7.77 2.04
C SER A 29 15.36 -6.82 1.01
N GLU A 30 16.66 -6.88 0.87
CA GLU A 30 17.35 -6.02 -0.05
C GLU A 30 16.87 -6.22 -1.48
N SER A 31 16.65 -7.46 -1.87
CA SER A 31 16.15 -7.76 -3.21
C SER A 31 14.79 -7.13 -3.48
N LEU A 32 13.88 -7.24 -2.53
CA LEU A 32 12.56 -6.65 -2.71
C LEU A 32 12.66 -5.14 -2.80
N TYR A 33 13.46 -4.55 -1.94
CA TYR A 33 13.61 -3.11 -1.95
C TYR A 33 14.17 -2.62 -3.27
N LYS A 34 15.24 -3.27 -3.74
CA LYS A 34 15.86 -2.87 -4.98
C LYS A 34 14.91 -2.98 -6.16
N ASN A 35 14.19 -4.09 -6.24
CA ASN A 35 13.27 -4.29 -7.35
C ASN A 35 12.07 -3.33 -7.29
N MET A 36 11.65 -3.01 -6.08
CA MET A 36 10.61 -2.01 -5.91
C MET A 36 11.05 -0.65 -6.44
N LYS A 37 12.28 -0.25 -6.08
CA LYS A 37 12.79 1.05 -6.54
C LYS A 37 12.94 1.08 -8.05
N ASP A 38 13.43 -0.02 -8.62
CA ASP A 38 13.57 -0.09 -10.06
C ASP A 38 12.22 0.04 -10.77
N PHE A 39 11.22 -0.63 -10.23
CA PHE A 39 9.89 -0.57 -10.80
C PHE A 39 9.34 0.86 -10.80
N VAL A 40 9.47 1.54 -9.67
CA VAL A 40 8.94 2.89 -9.54
C VAL A 40 9.66 3.84 -10.50
N LEU A 41 10.97 3.64 -10.65
CA LEU A 41 11.72 4.47 -11.60
C LEU A 41 11.26 4.28 -13.03
N GLU A 42 10.91 3.05 -13.41
CA GLU A 42 10.51 2.75 -14.77
C GLU A 42 9.04 3.00 -15.04
N ASN A 43 8.27 3.24 -14.00
CA ASN A 43 6.83 3.43 -14.12
C ASN A 43 6.42 4.70 -13.39
N PRO A 44 6.61 5.87 -14.01
CA PRO A 44 6.44 7.16 -13.31
C PRO A 44 5.03 7.42 -12.78
N LYS A 45 4.04 6.69 -13.26
CA LYS A 45 2.69 6.84 -12.71
C LYS A 45 2.53 6.18 -11.35
N TRP A 46 3.50 5.37 -10.95
CA TRP A 46 3.47 4.67 -9.68
C TRP A 46 4.43 5.33 -8.71
N ASP A 47 4.03 5.39 -7.44
CA ASP A 47 4.96 5.77 -6.39
C ASP A 47 5.06 4.61 -5.40
N GLN A 48 5.94 4.77 -4.43
CA GLN A 48 6.19 3.73 -3.46
C GLN A 48 4.95 3.41 -2.64
N TYR A 49 4.20 4.44 -2.26
CA TYR A 49 2.98 4.25 -1.49
C TYR A 49 1.98 3.40 -2.26
N GLN A 50 1.73 3.76 -3.50
CA GLN A 50 0.81 3.02 -4.35
C GLN A 50 1.21 1.58 -4.53
N LEU A 51 2.49 1.36 -4.77
CA LEU A 51 2.99 0.01 -5.01
C LEU A 51 2.80 -0.85 -3.78
N ILE A 52 3.19 -0.33 -2.61
CA ILE A 52 3.10 -1.12 -1.38
C ILE A 52 1.65 -1.41 -1.04
N ASN A 53 0.78 -0.41 -1.13
CA ASN A 53 -0.63 -0.62 -0.81
C ASN A 53 -1.29 -1.59 -1.78
N SER A 54 -0.97 -1.49 -3.05
CA SER A 54 -1.52 -2.41 -4.04
C SER A 54 -1.03 -3.83 -3.82
N ALA A 55 0.24 -3.99 -3.49
CA ALA A 55 0.79 -5.30 -3.25
C ALA A 55 0.13 -5.98 -2.05
N ILE A 56 -0.04 -5.22 -0.98
CA ILE A 56 -0.67 -5.76 0.23
C ILE A 56 -2.12 -6.09 -0.05
N ALA A 57 -2.84 -5.18 -0.71
CA ALA A 57 -4.24 -5.42 -1.03
C ALA A 57 -4.40 -6.67 -1.91
N SER A 58 -3.53 -6.82 -2.90
CA SER A 58 -3.58 -7.99 -3.78
C SER A 58 -3.39 -9.27 -3.00
N PHE A 59 -2.41 -9.28 -2.13
CA PHE A 59 -2.12 -10.46 -1.35
C PHE A 59 -3.29 -10.81 -0.44
N LEU A 60 -3.84 -9.81 0.22
CA LEU A 60 -4.95 -10.03 1.14
C LEU A 60 -6.19 -10.55 0.42
N VAL A 61 -6.53 -9.96 -0.72
CA VAL A 61 -7.69 -10.42 -1.49
C VAL A 61 -7.50 -11.85 -1.96
N GLN A 62 -6.31 -12.16 -2.44
CA GLN A 62 -6.02 -13.52 -2.90
C GLN A 62 -6.06 -14.54 -1.78
N ASN A 63 -5.96 -14.09 -0.55
CA ASN A 63 -6.01 -14.97 0.61
C ASN A 63 -7.30 -14.82 1.40
N GLY A 64 -8.35 -14.32 0.77
CA GLY A 64 -9.69 -14.39 1.32
C GLY A 64 -10.21 -13.15 2.01
N CYS A 65 -9.48 -12.06 1.96
CA CYS A 65 -9.98 -10.82 2.55
C CYS A 65 -11.15 -10.28 1.75
N SER A 66 -12.26 -10.01 2.43
CA SER A 66 -13.47 -9.53 1.77
C SER A 66 -13.83 -8.11 2.16
N ASP A 67 -12.93 -7.39 2.79
CA ASP A 67 -13.15 -6.01 3.15
C ASP A 67 -13.33 -5.18 1.89
N ASN A 68 -14.37 -4.33 1.88
CA ASN A 68 -14.71 -3.57 0.68
C ASN A 68 -13.64 -2.58 0.27
N GLN A 69 -13.00 -1.95 1.23
CA GLN A 69 -11.98 -0.96 0.92
C GLN A 69 -10.70 -1.61 0.38
N VAL A 70 -10.36 -2.75 0.94
CA VAL A 70 -9.21 -3.50 0.44
C VAL A 70 -9.47 -3.97 -0.98
N THR A 71 -10.67 -4.48 -1.22
CA THR A 71 -11.06 -4.93 -2.55
C THR A 71 -11.01 -3.78 -3.55
N GLU A 72 -11.42 -2.60 -3.12
CA GLU A 72 -11.39 -1.43 -3.99
C GLU A 72 -9.96 -1.06 -4.39
N ILE A 73 -9.03 -1.11 -3.45
CA ILE A 73 -7.63 -0.84 -3.77
C ILE A 73 -7.12 -1.86 -4.79
N TYR A 74 -7.47 -3.12 -4.58
CA TYR A 74 -7.06 -4.18 -5.48
C TYR A 74 -7.62 -3.97 -6.89
N LEU A 75 -8.89 -3.63 -6.99
CA LEU A 75 -9.53 -3.44 -8.29
C LEU A 75 -8.96 -2.21 -9.00
N ASN A 76 -8.66 -1.17 -8.25
CA ASN A 76 -8.08 0.03 -8.85
C ASN A 76 -6.76 -0.26 -9.53
N GLN A 77 -5.95 -1.11 -8.93
CA GLN A 77 -4.67 -1.43 -9.56
C GLN A 77 -4.86 -2.26 -10.83
N LEU A 78 -5.90 -3.09 -10.88
CA LEU A 78 -6.17 -3.89 -12.06
C LEU A 78 -6.65 -3.05 -13.24
N PHE A 79 -7.45 -2.05 -12.97
CA PHE A 79 -8.08 -1.26 -14.03
C PHE A 79 -7.40 0.06 -14.30
N ASN A 80 -6.55 0.52 -13.39
CA ASN A 80 -5.81 1.77 -13.55
C ASN A 80 -4.37 1.59 -13.13
N PRO A 81 -3.65 0.71 -13.81
CA PRO A 81 -2.26 0.43 -13.43
C PRO A 81 -1.34 1.60 -13.69
#